data_1e4d485b2017e07fd887c8370e665a76
#
_entry.id   1e4d485b2017e07fd887c8370e665a76
#
_cell.length_a   1.000
_cell.length_b   1.000
_cell.length_c   1.000
_cell.angle_alpha   90.00
_cell.angle_beta   90.00
_cell.angle_gamma   90.00
#
_symmetry.space_group_name_H-M   'P 1'
#
loop_
_entity.id
_entity.type
_entity.pdbx_description
1 polymer ?
#
loop_
_entity_poly.entity_id
_entity_poly.type
_entity_poly.pdbx_seq_one_letter_code
_entity_poly.pdbx_strand_id
1 'polypeptide(L)'
;MKNKRKGRLPISTAVVVLVILCAGILLIESQTKIIRRWIDDVIYDNQNHYLACEQLPSISEVEKVLEEHRDMVDQIEAINPGFVGVEVHPCGNGNADITFWYDSHQDRIMIEQIIGNDTFFGVPYNLHNR
;
A
#
# COMPACT_ATOMS: atom_id res chain seq x y z
N MET A 1 9.11 -28.36 52.09
CA MET A 1 9.40 -27.50 50.91
C MET A 1 9.01 -28.26 49.63
N LYS A 2 7.92 -27.86 48.98
CA LYS A 2 7.49 -28.47 47.70
C LYS A 2 8.25 -27.82 46.56
N ASN A 3 9.15 -28.58 45.96
CA ASN A 3 9.94 -28.15 44.81
C ASN A 3 9.02 -28.13 43.56
N LYS A 4 8.56 -26.95 43.14
CA LYS A 4 7.81 -26.78 41.89
C LYS A 4 8.76 -27.05 40.72
N ARG A 5 8.74 -28.27 40.17
CA ARG A 5 9.38 -28.59 38.89
C ARG A 5 8.72 -27.68 37.83
N LYS A 6 9.41 -26.64 37.37
CA LYS A 6 9.06 -25.92 36.16
C LYS A 6 9.09 -26.93 35.00
N GLY A 7 7.90 -27.33 34.54
CA GLY A 7 7.75 -28.20 33.39
C GLY A 7 8.34 -27.49 32.15
N ARG A 8 9.50 -27.97 31.71
CA ARG A 8 10.05 -27.58 30.40
C ARG A 8 9.20 -28.27 29.34
N LEU A 9 8.56 -27.55 28.48
CA LEU A 9 7.86 -28.09 27.31
C LEU A 9 8.87 -28.93 26.50
N PRO A 10 8.52 -30.16 26.08
CA PRO A 10 9.41 -30.96 25.23
C PRO A 10 9.65 -30.20 23.92
N ILE A 11 10.88 -30.26 23.41
CA ILE A 11 11.32 -29.53 22.19
C ILE A 11 10.40 -29.81 21.02
N SER A 12 9.85 -31.02 20.88
CA SER A 12 8.89 -31.37 19.85
C SER A 12 7.58 -30.54 19.93
N THR A 13 7.07 -30.33 21.14
CA THR A 13 5.86 -29.51 21.33
C THR A 13 6.12 -28.03 21.02
N ALA A 14 7.29 -27.51 21.39
CA ALA A 14 7.67 -26.15 21.06
C ALA A 14 7.79 -25.93 19.54
N VAL A 15 8.36 -26.89 18.82
CA VAL A 15 8.47 -26.85 17.36
C VAL A 15 7.09 -26.88 16.70
N VAL A 16 6.19 -27.76 17.14
CA VAL A 16 4.83 -27.85 16.60
C VAL A 16 4.07 -26.55 16.83
N VAL A 17 4.13 -25.96 18.02
CA VAL A 17 3.50 -24.68 18.32
C VAL A 17 4.06 -23.56 17.42
N LEU A 18 5.37 -23.52 17.22
CA LEU A 18 6.01 -22.53 16.34
C LEU A 18 5.52 -22.67 14.90
N VAL A 19 5.42 -23.88 14.36
CA VAL A 19 4.92 -24.13 13.00
C VAL A 19 3.47 -23.67 12.85
N ILE A 20 2.60 -23.95 13.82
CA ILE A 20 1.21 -23.51 13.80
C ILE A 20 1.11 -21.97 13.83
N LEU A 21 1.91 -21.31 14.66
CA LEU A 21 1.95 -19.85 14.72
C LEU A 21 2.41 -19.22 13.39
N CYS A 22 3.48 -19.77 12.80
CA CYS A 22 3.96 -19.30 11.49
C CYS A 22 2.91 -19.49 10.39
N ALA A 23 2.25 -20.66 10.36
CA ALA A 23 1.17 -20.92 9.40
C ALA A 23 0.00 -19.95 9.59
N GLY A 24 -0.39 -19.68 10.84
CA GLY A 24 -1.43 -18.70 11.18
C GLY A 24 -1.08 -17.29 10.69
N ILE A 25 0.16 -16.84 10.93
CA ILE A 25 0.64 -15.52 10.46
C ILE A 25 0.58 -15.44 8.93
N LEU A 26 1.04 -16.47 8.21
CA LEU A 26 1.03 -16.50 6.75
C LEU A 26 -0.41 -16.46 6.19
N LEU A 27 -1.35 -17.15 6.83
CA LEU A 27 -2.76 -17.12 6.42
C LEU A 27 -3.38 -15.73 6.63
N ILE A 28 -3.13 -15.10 7.76
CA ILE A 28 -3.61 -13.74 8.04
C ILE A 28 -3.03 -12.76 7.04
N GLU A 29 -1.71 -12.82 6.79
CA GLU A 29 -1.03 -11.94 5.84
C GLU A 29 -1.55 -12.10 4.41
N SER A 30 -1.85 -13.34 3.98
CA SER A 30 -2.40 -13.60 2.64
C SER A 30 -3.75 -12.90 2.40
N GLN A 31 -4.55 -12.69 3.46
CA GLN A 31 -5.86 -12.05 3.39
C GLN A 31 -5.80 -10.54 3.63
N THR A 32 -5.00 -10.09 4.59
CA THR A 32 -5.05 -8.70 5.10
C THR A 32 -3.94 -7.81 4.56
N LYS A 33 -2.83 -8.40 4.11
CA LYS A 33 -1.63 -7.66 3.66
C LYS A 33 -1.05 -6.70 4.73
N ILE A 34 -1.32 -6.95 6.01
CA ILE A 34 -0.95 -6.03 7.11
C ILE A 34 0.56 -5.84 7.19
N ILE A 35 1.34 -6.93 7.14
CA ILE A 35 2.80 -6.86 7.23
C ILE A 35 3.36 -6.14 6.00
N ARG A 36 2.85 -6.46 4.80
CA ARG A 36 3.27 -5.80 3.57
C ARG A 36 2.96 -4.31 3.59
N ARG A 37 1.75 -3.91 4.02
CA ARG A 37 1.37 -2.50 4.17
C ARG A 37 2.30 -1.77 5.12
N TRP A 38 2.62 -2.38 6.26
CA TRP A 38 3.53 -1.79 7.24
C TRP A 38 4.95 -1.62 6.69
N ILE A 39 5.46 -2.61 5.94
CA ILE A 39 6.78 -2.52 5.30
C ILE A 39 6.79 -1.44 4.22
N ASP A 40 5.77 -1.41 3.35
CA ASP A 40 5.67 -0.42 2.29
C ASP A 40 5.59 1.00 2.88
N ASP A 41 4.76 1.21 3.91
CA ASP A 41 4.55 2.51 4.53
C ASP A 41 5.75 2.98 5.36
N VAL A 42 6.29 2.14 6.26
CA VAL A 42 7.32 2.55 7.24
C VAL A 42 8.74 2.47 6.68
N ILE A 43 9.02 1.48 5.82
CA ILE A 43 10.39 1.24 5.32
C ILE A 43 10.61 1.90 3.96
N TYR A 44 9.65 1.77 3.05
CA TYR A 44 9.75 2.30 1.69
C TYR A 44 9.05 3.63 1.49
N ASP A 45 8.29 4.09 2.50
CA ASP A 45 7.47 5.30 2.39
C ASP A 45 6.52 5.26 1.19
N ASN A 46 5.97 4.07 0.90
CA ASN A 46 5.03 3.82 -0.20
C ASN A 46 3.66 3.47 0.35
N GLN A 47 2.61 3.82 -0.37
CA GLN A 47 1.24 3.39 -0.08
C GLN A 47 0.64 2.73 -1.31
N ASN A 48 0.11 1.51 -1.14
CA ASN A 48 -0.55 0.76 -2.19
C ASN A 48 -1.99 0.43 -1.79
N HIS A 49 -2.91 0.44 -2.74
CA HIS A 49 -4.30 0.02 -2.53
C HIS A 49 -4.46 -1.51 -2.47
N TYR A 50 -3.52 -2.29 -2.99
CA TYR A 50 -3.51 -3.78 -3.03
C TYR A 50 -4.71 -4.43 -3.73
N LEU A 51 -5.42 -3.71 -4.59
CA LEU A 51 -6.51 -4.25 -5.39
C LEU A 51 -5.95 -5.10 -6.54
N ALA A 52 -6.69 -6.13 -6.93
CA ALA A 52 -6.37 -6.91 -8.13
C ALA A 52 -6.70 -6.08 -9.39
N CYS A 53 -5.97 -6.34 -10.48
CA CYS A 53 -6.14 -5.58 -11.73
C CYS A 53 -7.58 -5.59 -12.26
N GLU A 54 -8.29 -6.70 -12.06
CA GLU A 54 -9.69 -6.87 -12.48
C GLU A 54 -10.67 -5.98 -11.68
N GLN A 55 -10.22 -5.44 -10.56
CA GLN A 55 -11.01 -4.54 -9.69
C GLN A 55 -10.76 -3.06 -10.02
N LEU A 56 -9.81 -2.78 -10.90
CA LEU A 56 -9.44 -1.42 -11.28
C LEU A 56 -10.28 -0.93 -12.46
N PRO A 57 -10.49 0.40 -12.59
CA PRO A 57 -11.18 0.99 -13.72
C PRO A 57 -10.38 0.81 -15.03
N SER A 58 -11.02 1.05 -16.16
CA SER A 58 -10.35 1.08 -17.46
C SER A 58 -9.38 2.25 -17.57
N ILE A 59 -8.34 2.10 -18.39
CA ILE A 59 -7.38 3.18 -18.68
C ILE A 59 -8.11 4.46 -19.09
N SER A 60 -9.12 4.35 -19.96
CA SER A 60 -9.87 5.51 -20.44
C SER A 60 -10.66 6.23 -19.35
N GLU A 61 -11.16 5.51 -18.34
CA GLU A 61 -11.81 6.13 -17.17
C GLU A 61 -10.80 6.85 -16.29
N VAL A 62 -9.63 6.26 -16.08
CA VAL A 62 -8.54 6.89 -15.32
C VAL A 62 -8.06 8.17 -16.01
N GLU A 63 -7.80 8.13 -17.32
CA GLU A 63 -7.39 9.29 -18.11
C GLU A 63 -8.44 10.40 -18.04
N LYS A 64 -9.72 10.05 -18.16
CA LYS A 64 -10.84 10.98 -18.06
C LYS A 64 -10.88 11.67 -16.69
N VAL A 65 -10.73 10.92 -15.61
CA VAL A 65 -10.72 11.49 -14.24
C VAL A 65 -9.54 12.45 -14.05
N LEU A 66 -8.35 12.10 -14.53
CA LEU A 66 -7.18 13.00 -14.47
C LEU A 66 -7.39 14.28 -15.28
N GLU A 67 -8.03 14.21 -16.43
CA GLU A 67 -8.34 15.37 -17.25
C GLU A 67 -9.44 16.26 -16.63
N GLU A 68 -10.51 15.66 -16.10
CA GLU A 68 -11.60 16.37 -15.42
C GLU A 68 -11.14 17.09 -14.13
N HIS A 69 -10.08 16.60 -13.50
CA HIS A 69 -9.50 17.14 -12.25
C HIS A 69 -8.06 17.65 -12.45
N ARG A 70 -7.77 18.17 -13.63
CA ARG A 70 -6.45 18.67 -14.00
C ARG A 70 -5.91 19.75 -13.07
N ASP A 71 -6.79 20.60 -12.55
CA ASP A 71 -6.46 21.62 -11.58
C ASP A 71 -5.87 21.04 -10.27
N MET A 72 -6.38 19.91 -9.80
CA MET A 72 -5.83 19.21 -8.63
C MET A 72 -4.53 18.49 -8.96
N VAL A 73 -4.42 17.89 -10.15
CA VAL A 73 -3.17 17.31 -10.63
C VAL A 73 -2.08 18.38 -10.68
N ASP A 74 -2.35 19.53 -11.23
CA ASP A 74 -1.40 20.66 -11.31
C ASP A 74 -0.99 21.16 -9.91
N GLN A 75 -1.91 21.18 -8.94
CA GLN A 75 -1.57 21.49 -7.54
C GLN A 75 -0.63 20.47 -6.92
N ILE A 76 -0.84 19.18 -7.19
CA ILE A 76 0.02 18.10 -6.70
C ILE A 76 1.41 18.22 -7.34
N GLU A 77 1.51 18.37 -8.65
CA GLU A 77 2.78 18.52 -9.36
C GLU A 77 3.55 19.80 -8.93
N ALA A 78 2.83 20.84 -8.51
CA ALA A 78 3.41 22.07 -7.99
C ALA A 78 4.00 21.97 -6.58
N ILE A 79 3.76 20.88 -5.83
CA ILE A 79 4.35 20.66 -4.50
C ILE A 79 5.88 20.72 -4.61
N ASN A 80 6.44 19.97 -5.54
CA ASN A 80 7.88 19.91 -5.77
C ASN A 80 8.13 19.66 -7.27
N PRO A 81 8.18 20.73 -8.10
CA PRO A 81 8.24 20.60 -9.55
C PRO A 81 9.44 19.78 -10.04
N GLY A 82 9.16 18.74 -10.82
CA GLY A 82 10.17 17.81 -11.33
C GLY A 82 10.51 16.66 -10.37
N PHE A 83 10.03 16.69 -9.10
CA PHE A 83 10.23 15.67 -8.08
C PHE A 83 8.91 15.08 -7.57
N VAL A 84 7.79 15.64 -7.95
CA VAL A 84 6.44 15.10 -7.75
C VAL A 84 5.73 15.03 -9.10
N GLY A 85 5.01 13.96 -9.34
CA GLY A 85 4.25 13.80 -10.57
C GLY A 85 3.16 12.75 -10.46
N VAL A 86 2.36 12.69 -11.52
CA VAL A 86 1.19 11.82 -11.63
C VAL A 86 1.28 11.04 -12.94
N GLU A 87 0.99 9.75 -12.87
CA GLU A 87 0.97 8.90 -14.06
C GLU A 87 -0.16 7.87 -13.99
N VAL A 88 -0.68 7.50 -15.15
CA VAL A 88 -1.55 6.33 -15.32
C VAL A 88 -0.67 5.09 -15.28
N HIS A 89 -0.96 4.16 -14.37
CA HIS A 89 -0.21 2.93 -14.22
C HIS A 89 -1.04 1.73 -14.72
N PRO A 90 -0.82 1.26 -15.94
CA PRO A 90 -1.52 0.09 -16.50
C PRO A 90 -1.12 -1.20 -15.80
N CYS A 91 -2.09 -2.01 -15.43
CA CYS A 91 -1.86 -3.30 -14.79
C CYS A 91 -2.12 -4.51 -15.70
N GLY A 92 -2.61 -4.29 -16.91
CA GLY A 92 -3.01 -5.31 -17.89
C GLY A 92 -4.52 -5.30 -18.16
N ASN A 93 -4.98 -6.08 -19.15
CA ASN A 93 -6.40 -6.21 -19.54
C ASN A 93 -7.13 -4.88 -19.83
N GLY A 94 -6.39 -3.79 -20.08
CA GLY A 94 -6.96 -2.46 -20.30
C GLY A 94 -7.39 -1.71 -19.06
N ASN A 95 -7.03 -2.20 -17.87
CA ASN A 95 -7.27 -1.56 -16.57
C ASN A 95 -6.03 -0.83 -16.07
N ALA A 96 -6.24 0.16 -15.22
CA ALA A 96 -5.17 0.97 -14.63
C ALA A 96 -5.57 1.56 -13.28
N ASP A 97 -4.58 2.00 -12.54
CA ASP A 97 -4.68 2.90 -11.39
C ASP A 97 -3.90 4.20 -11.65
N ILE A 98 -3.87 5.07 -10.65
CA ILE A 98 -3.05 6.27 -10.66
C ILE A 98 -1.84 6.03 -9.76
N THR A 99 -0.67 6.42 -10.20
CA THR A 99 0.52 6.50 -9.35
C THR A 99 0.94 7.96 -9.19
N PHE A 100 1.00 8.41 -7.93
CA PHE A 100 1.66 9.64 -7.55
C PHE A 100 3.07 9.31 -7.07
N TRP A 101 4.08 9.82 -7.75
CA TRP A 101 5.48 9.62 -7.35
C TRP A 101 6.06 10.90 -6.74
N TYR A 102 7.01 10.74 -5.82
CA TYR A 102 7.62 11.81 -5.05
C TYR A 102 9.01 11.38 -4.52
N ASP A 103 9.81 12.36 -4.06
CA ASP A 103 11.17 12.12 -3.58
C ASP A 103 11.32 12.24 -2.05
N SER A 104 10.31 12.76 -1.34
CA SER A 104 10.40 12.95 0.10
C SER A 104 9.11 12.63 0.85
N HIS A 105 9.24 12.18 2.10
CA HIS A 105 8.07 11.95 2.97
C HIS A 105 7.22 13.22 3.15
N GLN A 106 7.83 14.41 3.14
CA GLN A 106 7.10 15.67 3.21
C GLN A 106 6.21 15.90 2.00
N ASP A 107 6.69 15.58 0.79
CA ASP A 107 5.90 15.67 -0.44
C ASP A 107 4.71 14.71 -0.37
N ARG A 108 4.93 13.47 0.12
CA ARG A 108 3.85 12.50 0.35
C ARG A 108 2.74 13.07 1.23
N ILE A 109 3.09 13.63 2.39
CA ILE A 109 2.11 14.21 3.31
C ILE A 109 1.28 15.30 2.61
N MET A 110 1.92 16.15 1.80
CA MET A 110 1.24 17.21 1.07
C MET A 110 0.30 16.64 -0.01
N ILE A 111 0.70 15.59 -0.73
CA ILE A 111 -0.17 14.89 -1.69
C ILE A 111 -1.40 14.32 -0.98
N GLU A 112 -1.20 13.59 0.14
CA GLU A 112 -2.29 13.02 0.93
C GLU A 112 -3.27 14.09 1.44
N GLN A 113 -2.75 15.27 1.85
CA GLN A 113 -3.58 16.39 2.30
C GLN A 113 -4.41 16.99 1.16
N ILE A 114 -3.86 17.10 -0.04
CA ILE A 114 -4.58 17.63 -1.21
C ILE A 114 -5.68 16.66 -1.65
N ILE A 115 -5.38 15.36 -1.73
CA ILE A 115 -6.35 14.34 -2.14
C ILE A 115 -7.44 14.15 -1.07
N GLY A 116 -7.04 14.05 0.21
CA GLY A 116 -7.94 13.98 1.37
C GLY A 116 -8.81 12.72 1.47
N ASN A 117 -8.65 11.75 0.57
CA ASN A 117 -9.44 10.51 0.51
C ASN A 117 -8.57 9.32 0.09
N ASP A 118 -9.08 8.10 0.28
CA ASP A 118 -8.42 6.85 -0.13
C ASP A 118 -8.44 6.60 -1.65
N THR A 119 -9.16 7.44 -2.41
CA THR A 119 -9.23 7.39 -3.87
C THR A 119 -9.14 8.80 -4.45
N PHE A 120 -8.58 8.91 -5.65
CA PHE A 120 -8.61 10.15 -6.42
C PHE A 120 -9.88 10.17 -7.27
N PHE A 121 -10.91 10.83 -6.75
CA PHE A 121 -12.25 10.91 -7.39
C PHE A 121 -12.82 9.55 -7.79
N GLY A 122 -12.68 8.54 -6.91
CA GLY A 122 -13.17 7.19 -7.11
C GLY A 122 -12.18 6.24 -7.79
N VAL A 123 -11.05 6.73 -8.30
CA VAL A 123 -9.99 5.91 -8.86
C VAL A 123 -8.99 5.54 -7.76
N PRO A 124 -8.68 4.25 -7.56
CA PRO A 124 -7.62 3.82 -6.65
C PRO A 124 -6.26 4.38 -7.06
N TYR A 125 -5.45 4.77 -6.09
CA TYR A 125 -4.12 5.29 -6.37
C TYR A 125 -3.05 4.67 -5.48
N ASN A 126 -1.82 4.75 -5.93
CA ASN A 126 -0.62 4.40 -5.19
C ASN A 126 0.24 5.65 -4.96
N LEU A 127 0.95 5.68 -3.83
CA LEU A 127 1.99 6.65 -3.52
C LEU A 127 3.34 5.94 -3.58
N HIS A 128 4.26 6.44 -4.39
CA HIS A 128 5.53 5.79 -4.66
C HIS A 128 6.71 6.75 -4.47
N ASN A 129 7.58 6.40 -3.52
CA ASN A 129 8.84 7.10 -3.28
C ASN A 129 9.88 6.64 -4.32
N ARG A 130 10.62 7.58 -4.91
CA ARG A 130 11.67 7.32 -5.92
C ARG A 130 13.08 7.45 -5.35
#